data_c76070f26300c804d39c25e7956e81e0
#
_entry.id   c76070f26300c804d39c25e7956e81e0
#
_cell.length_a   1.000
_cell.length_b   1.000
_cell.length_c   1.000
_cell.angle_alpha   90.00
_cell.angle_beta   90.00
_cell.angle_gamma   90.00
#
_symmetry.space_group_name_H-M   'P 1'
#
loop_
_entity.id
_entity.type
_entity.pdbx_description
1 polymer ?
#
loop_
_entity_poly.entity_id
_entity_poly.type
_entity_poly.pdbx_seq_one_letter_code
_entity_poly.pdbx_strand_id
1 'polypeptide(L)'
;MKIHLPAVLAAFALSPMVHAELLIKDDTGREVRLARPAQRIVALAPHIAETLFAAGAGDKLVGTVDYSDYPPAAKQVRRVGGYSRIDLEAVVALKPDLVLAWESGNNMAQADKLRALGLTVFVSQPNHMEDIAGQVERYGRLAGTEAVANAEARRFRERMAALRTANAGKPKVRTFYQIWKAPLVTVGGPQIISDAMRICGGENIFGHLTQMAPRVGIESVIEADPEAIVATGMGDAKPEWLDDWQQWKRMTAVQRGNLFHINPDIMQRHTPRILDGTAKLCDHLDVARSRRPK
;
A
#
# COMPACT_ATOMS: atom_id res chain seq x y z
N MET A 1 -23.50 66.05 -41.67
CA MET A 1 -23.36 65.85 -40.26
C MET A 1 -22.86 64.39 -40.04
N LYS A 2 -21.51 64.17 -39.89
CA LYS A 2 -20.90 62.86 -39.79
C LYS A 2 -20.75 62.56 -38.29
N ILE A 3 -21.45 61.55 -37.83
CA ILE A 3 -21.38 61.07 -36.43
C ILE A 3 -20.23 60.07 -36.35
N HIS A 4 -19.16 60.37 -35.60
CA HIS A 4 -18.08 59.42 -35.27
C HIS A 4 -18.45 58.71 -33.97
N LEU A 5 -18.66 57.41 -34.05
CA LEU A 5 -18.84 56.51 -32.88
C LEU A 5 -17.44 56.08 -32.40
N PRO A 6 -17.06 56.27 -31.14
CA PRO A 6 -15.81 55.76 -30.65
C PRO A 6 -15.94 54.25 -30.36
N ALA A 7 -15.02 53.46 -30.95
CA ALA A 7 -14.87 52.04 -30.59
C ALA A 7 -14.21 51.91 -29.20
N VAL A 8 -14.95 51.37 -28.22
CA VAL A 8 -14.42 51.06 -26.93
C VAL A 8 -13.75 49.67 -27.03
N LEU A 9 -12.42 49.63 -26.99
CA LEU A 9 -11.64 48.41 -26.87
C LEU A 9 -11.72 47.93 -25.41
N ALA A 10 -12.49 46.89 -25.14
CA ALA A 10 -12.49 46.20 -23.86
C ALA A 10 -11.21 45.34 -23.74
N ALA A 11 -10.23 45.81 -22.98
CA ALA A 11 -9.04 45.04 -22.62
C ALA A 11 -9.45 43.95 -21.58
N PHE A 12 -9.55 42.70 -22.02
CA PHE A 12 -9.67 41.58 -21.11
C PHE A 12 -8.34 41.41 -20.34
N ALA A 13 -8.29 41.85 -19.10
CA ALA A 13 -7.18 41.57 -18.20
C ALA A 13 -7.20 40.08 -17.86
N LEU A 14 -6.29 39.31 -18.47
CA LEU A 14 -5.95 37.96 -18.02
C LEU A 14 -5.26 38.06 -16.62
N SER A 15 -6.04 37.94 -15.56
CA SER A 15 -5.48 37.80 -14.23
C SER A 15 -4.69 36.46 -14.17
N PRO A 16 -3.40 36.48 -13.81
CA PRO A 16 -2.67 35.22 -13.59
C PRO A 16 -3.37 34.48 -12.46
N MET A 17 -3.80 33.22 -12.70
CA MET A 17 -4.24 32.33 -11.66
C MET A 17 -3.03 32.05 -10.74
N VAL A 18 -2.98 32.73 -9.62
CA VAL A 18 -2.04 32.42 -8.54
C VAL A 18 -2.49 31.08 -7.97
N HIS A 19 -1.88 29.99 -8.40
CA HIS A 19 -2.04 28.71 -7.75
C HIS A 19 -1.36 28.80 -6.39
N ALA A 20 -2.11 28.54 -5.32
CA ALA A 20 -1.53 28.45 -3.99
C ALA A 20 -0.50 27.31 -3.97
N GLU A 21 0.68 27.60 -3.44
CA GLU A 21 1.74 26.60 -3.23
C GLU A 21 1.19 25.45 -2.37
N LEU A 22 1.41 24.22 -2.81
CA LEU A 22 1.05 23.03 -2.04
C LEU A 22 2.15 22.71 -1.05
N LEU A 23 1.81 22.69 0.23
CA LEU A 23 2.69 22.29 1.31
C LEU A 23 2.09 21.04 1.99
N ILE A 24 2.79 19.92 1.93
CA ILE A 24 2.32 18.64 2.46
C ILE A 24 3.48 17.94 3.17
N LYS A 25 3.27 17.49 4.41
CA LYS A 25 4.26 16.66 5.11
C LYS A 25 4.22 15.22 4.60
N ASP A 26 5.40 14.67 4.32
CA ASP A 26 5.57 13.25 4.03
C ASP A 26 5.61 12.41 5.32
N ASP A 27 5.70 11.07 5.20
CA ASP A 27 5.66 10.18 6.36
C ASP A 27 6.96 10.19 7.19
N THR A 28 8.02 10.84 6.69
CA THR A 28 9.24 11.15 7.48
C THR A 28 9.13 12.47 8.25
N GLY A 29 7.99 13.18 8.13
CA GLY A 29 7.75 14.50 8.73
C GLY A 29 8.35 15.66 7.93
N ARG A 30 8.97 15.41 6.77
CA ARG A 30 9.54 16.46 5.91
C ARG A 30 8.44 17.19 5.15
N GLU A 31 8.54 18.51 5.08
CA GLU A 31 7.68 19.33 4.22
C GLU A 31 8.08 19.18 2.76
N VAL A 32 7.12 18.83 1.92
CA VAL A 32 7.24 18.76 0.47
C VAL A 32 6.45 19.90 -0.14
N ARG A 33 7.08 20.68 -0.99
CA ARG A 33 6.54 21.88 -1.62
C ARG A 33 6.39 21.67 -3.12
N LEU A 34 5.24 22.00 -3.66
CA LEU A 34 4.95 22.03 -5.09
C LEU A 34 4.29 23.37 -5.43
N ALA A 35 4.81 24.07 -6.42
CA ALA A 35 4.22 25.33 -6.88
C ALA A 35 2.81 25.14 -7.49
N ARG A 36 2.50 23.94 -7.94
CA ARG A 36 1.20 23.51 -8.49
C ARG A 36 1.08 21.99 -8.35
N PRO A 37 -0.13 21.41 -8.48
CA PRO A 37 -0.31 19.96 -8.51
C PRO A 37 0.57 19.30 -9.57
N ALA A 38 1.20 18.19 -9.19
CA ALA A 38 2.12 17.43 -10.02
C ALA A 38 1.42 16.92 -11.31
N GLN A 39 2.11 17.04 -12.44
CA GLN A 39 1.64 16.55 -13.75
C GLN A 39 2.50 15.40 -14.27
N ARG A 40 3.70 15.21 -13.72
CA ARG A 40 4.64 14.19 -14.12
C ARG A 40 5.17 13.49 -12.87
N ILE A 41 4.58 12.35 -12.54
CA ILE A 41 4.86 11.62 -11.29
C ILE A 41 5.65 10.35 -11.60
N VAL A 42 6.66 10.06 -10.80
CA VAL A 42 7.35 8.78 -10.78
C VAL A 42 7.04 8.06 -9.47
N ALA A 43 6.59 6.81 -9.55
CA ALA A 43 6.29 5.95 -8.40
C ALA A 43 7.40 4.89 -8.23
N LEU A 44 8.07 4.89 -7.08
CA LEU A 44 9.20 3.99 -6.81
C LEU A 44 8.79 2.69 -6.09
N ALA A 45 7.50 2.39 -6.04
CA ALA A 45 6.99 1.11 -5.56
C ALA A 45 5.67 0.73 -6.25
N PRO A 46 5.37 -0.59 -6.41
CA PRO A 46 4.14 -1.04 -7.07
C PRO A 46 2.86 -0.55 -6.40
N HIS A 47 2.80 -0.56 -5.07
CA HIS A 47 1.64 -0.08 -4.31
C HIS A 47 1.43 1.44 -4.44
N ILE A 48 2.51 2.22 -4.62
CA ILE A 48 2.41 3.66 -4.86
C ILE A 48 1.76 3.92 -6.23
N ALA A 49 2.21 3.20 -7.27
CA ALA A 49 1.60 3.30 -8.60
C ALA A 49 0.10 2.96 -8.55
N GLU A 50 -0.26 1.85 -7.92
CA GLU A 50 -1.65 1.43 -7.76
C GLU A 50 -2.49 2.46 -6.99
N THR A 51 -1.95 3.03 -5.91
CA THR A 51 -2.63 4.06 -5.10
C THR A 51 -2.81 5.36 -5.89
N LEU A 52 -1.86 5.75 -6.76
CA LEU A 52 -2.02 6.89 -7.67
C LEU A 52 -3.19 6.68 -8.65
N PHE A 53 -3.32 5.47 -9.21
CA PHE A 53 -4.50 5.16 -10.05
C PHE A 53 -5.80 5.25 -9.26
N ALA A 54 -5.83 4.73 -8.04
CA ALA A 54 -7.00 4.82 -7.14
C ALA A 54 -7.34 6.27 -6.78
N ALA A 55 -6.33 7.13 -6.63
CA ALA A 55 -6.48 8.57 -6.40
C ALA A 55 -6.87 9.36 -7.66
N GLY A 56 -7.05 8.71 -8.82
CA GLY A 56 -7.38 9.38 -10.09
C GLY A 56 -6.21 10.09 -10.77
N ALA A 57 -4.97 9.75 -10.42
CA ALA A 57 -3.75 10.37 -10.94
C ALA A 57 -2.94 9.43 -11.87
N GLY A 58 -3.55 8.38 -12.36
CA GLY A 58 -2.86 7.39 -13.19
C GLY A 58 -2.33 7.92 -14.52
N ASP A 59 -3.01 8.88 -15.13
CA ASP A 59 -2.60 9.61 -16.36
C ASP A 59 -1.36 10.48 -16.16
N LYS A 60 -1.04 10.84 -14.92
CA LYS A 60 0.13 11.63 -14.57
C LYS A 60 1.36 10.77 -14.22
N LEU A 61 1.19 9.47 -14.15
CA LEU A 61 2.26 8.53 -13.86
C LEU A 61 3.14 8.30 -15.10
N VAL A 62 4.33 8.93 -15.13
CA VAL A 62 5.25 8.86 -16.27
C VAL A 62 6.34 7.80 -16.10
N GLY A 63 6.53 7.28 -14.89
CA GLY A 63 7.51 6.23 -14.59
C GLY A 63 7.14 5.44 -13.34
N THR A 64 7.46 4.14 -13.36
CA THR A 64 7.23 3.25 -12.21
C THR A 64 8.26 2.12 -12.20
N VAL A 65 8.28 1.32 -11.14
CA VAL A 65 9.21 0.19 -10.98
C VAL A 65 8.63 -1.14 -11.47
N ASP A 66 9.45 -2.17 -11.54
CA ASP A 66 9.04 -3.53 -11.84
C ASP A 66 7.88 -3.97 -10.93
N TYR A 67 7.06 -4.92 -11.40
CA TYR A 67 5.87 -5.43 -10.72
C TYR A 67 4.74 -4.41 -10.50
N SER A 68 4.80 -3.22 -11.10
CA SER A 68 3.69 -2.26 -11.12
C SER A 68 2.72 -2.66 -12.24
N ASP A 69 1.84 -3.60 -11.98
CA ASP A 69 1.01 -4.30 -12.97
C ASP A 69 -0.50 -4.11 -12.76
N TYR A 70 -0.88 -3.38 -11.72
CA TYR A 70 -2.28 -3.06 -11.45
C TYR A 70 -2.50 -1.53 -11.30
N PRO A 71 -3.61 -1.01 -11.83
CA PRO A 71 -4.52 -1.66 -12.79
C PRO A 71 -3.79 -2.02 -14.11
N PRO A 72 -4.43 -2.72 -15.07
CA PRO A 72 -3.78 -3.11 -16.33
C PRO A 72 -3.07 -1.97 -17.05
N ALA A 73 -3.58 -0.73 -16.93
CA ALA A 73 -2.96 0.47 -17.50
C ALA A 73 -1.55 0.75 -16.93
N ALA A 74 -1.26 0.36 -15.68
CA ALA A 74 0.06 0.53 -15.08
C ALA A 74 1.16 -0.26 -15.81
N LYS A 75 0.81 -1.34 -16.54
CA LYS A 75 1.75 -2.13 -17.34
C LYS A 75 2.37 -1.33 -18.48
N GLN A 76 1.69 -0.29 -18.97
CA GLN A 76 2.13 0.56 -20.08
C GLN A 76 3.08 1.68 -19.62
N VAL A 77 3.19 1.92 -18.31
CA VAL A 77 4.05 2.97 -17.77
C VAL A 77 5.52 2.53 -17.85
N ARG A 78 6.40 3.48 -18.24
CA ARG A 78 7.84 3.21 -18.38
C ARG A 78 8.44 2.71 -17.07
N ARG A 79 9.25 1.66 -17.14
CA ARG A 79 10.00 1.12 -15.99
C ARG A 79 11.27 1.92 -15.75
N VAL A 80 11.54 2.20 -14.46
CA VAL A 80 12.73 2.91 -13.98
C VAL A 80 13.52 2.02 -12.99
N GLY A 81 13.56 0.72 -13.23
CA GLY A 81 14.23 -0.28 -12.42
C GLY A 81 13.33 -1.01 -11.42
N GLY A 82 13.92 -1.72 -10.49
CA GLY A 82 13.22 -2.39 -9.38
C GLY A 82 13.06 -1.47 -8.17
N TYR A 83 12.12 -1.80 -7.26
CA TYR A 83 11.87 -0.97 -6.07
C TYR A 83 13.07 -0.89 -5.10
N SER A 84 13.93 -1.90 -5.07
CA SER A 84 15.17 -1.92 -4.27
C SER A 84 16.37 -1.35 -4.99
N ARG A 85 16.36 -1.30 -6.32
CA ARG A 85 17.44 -0.78 -7.17
C ARG A 85 16.84 0.07 -8.29
N ILE A 86 16.80 1.37 -8.06
CA ILE A 86 16.22 2.37 -8.97
C ILE A 86 17.26 2.80 -10.00
N ASP A 87 16.87 2.94 -11.25
CA ASP A 87 17.63 3.58 -12.30
C ASP A 87 17.44 5.10 -12.21
N LEU A 88 18.37 5.78 -11.53
CA LEU A 88 18.30 7.22 -11.29
C LEU A 88 18.35 8.03 -12.59
N GLU A 89 19.10 7.57 -13.59
CA GLU A 89 19.22 8.25 -14.89
C GLU A 89 17.89 8.19 -15.63
N ALA A 90 17.24 7.02 -15.63
CA ALA A 90 15.90 6.86 -16.21
C ALA A 90 14.87 7.76 -15.51
N VAL A 91 14.92 7.88 -14.17
CA VAL A 91 14.05 8.80 -13.41
C VAL A 91 14.26 10.24 -13.85
N VAL A 92 15.53 10.72 -13.86
CA VAL A 92 15.87 12.10 -14.24
C VAL A 92 15.48 12.40 -15.70
N ALA A 93 15.69 11.45 -16.60
CA ALA A 93 15.33 11.61 -18.03
C ALA A 93 13.83 11.81 -18.25
N LEU A 94 12.99 11.31 -17.34
CA LEU A 94 11.54 11.52 -17.38
C LEU A 94 11.12 12.94 -16.96
N LYS A 95 12.03 13.73 -16.40
CA LYS A 95 11.76 15.10 -15.91
C LYS A 95 10.50 15.16 -15.03
N PRO A 96 10.42 14.36 -13.95
CA PRO A 96 9.26 14.39 -13.08
C PRO A 96 9.24 15.67 -12.26
N ASP A 97 8.05 16.16 -11.96
CA ASP A 97 7.84 17.24 -11.00
C ASP A 97 7.60 16.69 -9.56
N LEU A 98 7.33 15.38 -9.46
CA LEU A 98 7.20 14.68 -8.19
C LEU A 98 7.69 13.23 -8.30
N VAL A 99 8.45 12.78 -7.32
CA VAL A 99 8.83 11.37 -7.12
C VAL A 99 8.23 10.89 -5.81
N LEU A 100 7.49 9.78 -5.85
CA LEU A 100 6.95 9.12 -4.65
C LEU A 100 7.81 7.91 -4.32
N ALA A 101 8.37 7.88 -3.11
CA ALA A 101 9.24 6.82 -2.60
C ALA A 101 8.60 6.10 -1.40
N TRP A 102 9.04 4.87 -1.15
CA TRP A 102 8.60 4.04 -0.04
C TRP A 102 9.73 3.87 0.98
N GLU A 103 9.51 4.32 2.22
CA GLU A 103 10.55 4.39 3.25
C GLU A 103 11.19 3.04 3.56
N SER A 104 10.39 2.02 3.87
CA SER A 104 10.91 0.71 4.30
C SER A 104 11.31 -0.22 3.15
N GLY A 105 10.98 0.11 1.91
CA GLY A 105 11.23 -0.76 0.75
C GLY A 105 12.24 -0.22 -0.26
N ASN A 106 12.38 1.10 -0.38
CA ASN A 106 13.37 1.69 -1.27
C ASN A 106 14.72 1.88 -0.56
N ASN A 107 15.79 1.92 -1.34
CA ASN A 107 17.08 2.40 -0.83
C ASN A 107 17.01 3.93 -0.65
N MET A 108 16.85 4.39 0.58
CA MET A 108 16.66 5.83 0.88
C MET A 108 17.83 6.70 0.46
N ALA A 109 19.06 6.15 0.38
CA ALA A 109 20.19 6.87 -0.19
C ALA A 109 20.00 7.23 -1.69
N GLN A 110 19.22 6.40 -2.44
CA GLN A 110 18.86 6.75 -3.82
C GLN A 110 17.79 7.86 -3.86
N ALA A 111 16.85 7.85 -2.93
CA ALA A 111 15.87 8.95 -2.79
C ALA A 111 16.56 10.27 -2.43
N ASP A 112 17.58 10.24 -1.56
CA ASP A 112 18.38 11.43 -1.22
C ASP A 112 19.21 11.93 -2.42
N LYS A 113 19.74 11.03 -3.25
CA LYS A 113 20.43 11.40 -4.50
C LYS A 113 19.46 12.10 -5.47
N LEU A 114 18.22 11.62 -5.60
CA LEU A 114 17.21 12.30 -6.44
C LEU A 114 16.92 13.71 -5.94
N ARG A 115 16.82 13.91 -4.61
CA ARG A 115 16.68 15.24 -4.00
C ARG A 115 17.89 16.14 -4.30
N ALA A 116 19.10 15.61 -4.17
CA ALA A 116 20.34 16.34 -4.48
C ALA A 116 20.41 16.77 -5.96
N LEU A 117 19.76 16.01 -6.86
CA LEU A 117 19.60 16.38 -8.28
C LEU A 117 18.45 17.38 -8.54
N GLY A 118 17.84 17.92 -7.47
CA GLY A 118 16.80 18.95 -7.57
C GLY A 118 15.38 18.40 -7.77
N LEU A 119 15.15 17.10 -7.67
CA LEU A 119 13.82 16.52 -7.78
C LEU A 119 13.05 16.60 -6.46
N THR A 120 11.77 16.91 -6.52
CA THR A 120 10.87 16.86 -5.38
C THR A 120 10.54 15.40 -5.06
N VAL A 121 10.89 14.94 -3.85
CA VAL A 121 10.65 13.56 -3.41
C VAL A 121 9.75 13.57 -2.17
N PHE A 122 8.63 12.89 -2.25
CA PHE A 122 7.70 12.61 -1.16
C PHE A 122 7.87 11.15 -0.72
N VAL A 123 8.13 10.92 0.56
CA VAL A 123 8.31 9.57 1.14
C VAL A 123 7.03 9.11 1.80
N SER A 124 6.65 7.88 1.55
CA SER A 124 5.41 7.27 1.99
C SER A 124 5.68 6.00 2.79
N GLN A 125 4.99 5.84 3.93
CA GLN A 125 5.10 4.65 4.81
C GLN A 125 3.77 4.37 5.52
N PRO A 126 2.86 3.60 4.90
CA PRO A 126 1.65 3.17 5.59
C PRO A 126 1.94 2.03 6.57
N ASN A 127 1.61 2.22 7.82
CA ASN A 127 1.79 1.24 8.90
C ASN A 127 0.45 0.68 9.38
N HIS A 128 -0.64 1.43 9.19
CA HIS A 128 -1.99 1.08 9.62
C HIS A 128 -2.97 1.11 8.45
N MET A 129 -4.08 0.39 8.60
CA MET A 129 -5.11 0.36 7.56
C MET A 129 -5.67 1.75 7.23
N GLU A 130 -5.81 2.64 8.22
CA GLU A 130 -6.28 4.01 8.00
C GLU A 130 -5.31 4.84 7.17
N ASP A 131 -4.01 4.55 7.24
CA ASP A 131 -2.98 5.26 6.47
C ASP A 131 -3.20 5.13 4.96
N ILE A 132 -3.80 4.01 4.51
CA ILE A 132 -4.15 3.81 3.10
C ILE A 132 -5.11 4.88 2.60
N ALA A 133 -6.19 5.16 3.36
CA ALA A 133 -7.13 6.22 3.00
C ALA A 133 -6.45 7.59 3.00
N GLY A 134 -5.64 7.86 4.03
CA GLY A 134 -4.86 9.10 4.11
C GLY A 134 -3.86 9.27 2.97
N GLN A 135 -3.25 8.19 2.50
CA GLN A 135 -2.35 8.24 1.33
C GLN A 135 -3.10 8.55 0.04
N VAL A 136 -4.25 7.91 -0.19
CA VAL A 136 -5.11 8.19 -1.35
C VAL A 136 -5.45 9.69 -1.38
N GLU A 137 -5.86 10.28 -0.24
CA GLU A 137 -6.17 11.70 -0.11
C GLU A 137 -4.94 12.59 -0.40
N ARG A 138 -3.78 12.26 0.20
CA ARG A 138 -2.54 13.02 0.00
C ARG A 138 -2.08 12.97 -1.46
N TYR A 139 -2.16 11.80 -2.11
CA TYR A 139 -1.79 11.67 -3.52
C TYR A 139 -2.76 12.44 -4.42
N GLY A 140 -4.06 12.46 -4.08
CA GLY A 140 -5.04 13.31 -4.74
C GLY A 140 -4.68 14.79 -4.66
N ARG A 141 -4.30 15.29 -3.48
CA ARG A 141 -3.84 16.68 -3.29
C ARG A 141 -2.57 16.98 -4.06
N LEU A 142 -1.57 16.08 -4.00
CA LEU A 142 -0.32 16.24 -4.74
C LEU A 142 -0.54 16.28 -6.25
N ALA A 143 -1.54 15.55 -6.76
CA ALA A 143 -1.85 15.46 -8.19
C ALA A 143 -3.00 16.36 -8.65
N GLY A 144 -3.73 17.03 -7.75
CA GLY A 144 -4.90 17.86 -8.09
C GLY A 144 -6.11 17.01 -8.53
N THR A 145 -6.30 15.86 -7.90
CA THR A 145 -7.40 14.92 -8.18
C THR A 145 -8.23 14.63 -6.93
N GLU A 146 -8.34 15.62 -6.02
CA GLU A 146 -8.93 15.50 -4.68
C GLU A 146 -10.35 14.93 -4.71
N ALA A 147 -11.16 15.30 -5.68
CA ALA A 147 -12.55 14.82 -5.76
C ALA A 147 -12.62 13.30 -5.90
N VAL A 148 -11.79 12.70 -6.76
CA VAL A 148 -11.69 11.25 -6.96
C VAL A 148 -11.07 10.58 -5.73
N ALA A 149 -9.95 11.14 -5.26
CA ALA A 149 -9.22 10.61 -4.12
C ALA A 149 -10.06 10.57 -2.84
N ASN A 150 -10.76 11.67 -2.53
CA ASN A 150 -11.62 11.76 -1.34
C ASN A 150 -12.82 10.79 -1.42
N ALA A 151 -13.37 10.57 -2.62
CA ALA A 151 -14.44 9.58 -2.81
C ALA A 151 -13.92 8.16 -2.57
N GLU A 152 -12.72 7.83 -3.07
CA GLU A 152 -12.10 6.53 -2.86
C GLU A 152 -11.73 6.29 -1.38
N ALA A 153 -11.13 7.28 -0.72
CA ALA A 153 -10.80 7.22 0.69
C ALA A 153 -12.04 6.99 1.58
N ARG A 154 -13.18 7.65 1.27
CA ARG A 154 -14.45 7.37 1.96
C ARG A 154 -14.90 5.93 1.76
N ARG A 155 -14.93 5.44 0.52
CA ARG A 155 -15.30 4.03 0.23
C ARG A 155 -14.44 3.05 0.98
N PHE A 156 -13.13 3.31 1.04
CA PHE A 156 -12.19 2.49 1.80
C PHE A 156 -12.56 2.46 3.29
N ARG A 157 -12.78 3.63 3.92
CA ARG A 157 -13.14 3.73 5.34
C ARG A 157 -14.49 3.06 5.65
N GLU A 158 -15.48 3.26 4.81
CA GLU A 158 -16.81 2.62 4.95
C GLU A 158 -16.69 1.10 4.89
N ARG A 159 -15.95 0.58 3.92
CA ARG A 159 -15.72 -0.85 3.76
C ARG A 159 -14.91 -1.44 4.92
N MET A 160 -13.88 -0.74 5.38
CA MET A 160 -13.10 -1.13 6.55
C MET A 160 -13.96 -1.18 7.82
N ALA A 161 -14.83 -0.17 8.03
CA ALA A 161 -15.76 -0.12 9.16
C ALA A 161 -16.76 -1.29 9.10
N ALA A 162 -17.29 -1.63 7.93
CA ALA A 162 -18.16 -2.78 7.74
C ALA A 162 -17.48 -4.11 8.13
N LEU A 163 -16.21 -4.31 7.71
CA LEU A 163 -15.42 -5.48 8.09
C LEU A 163 -15.19 -5.54 9.61
N ARG A 164 -14.86 -4.42 10.25
CA ARG A 164 -14.72 -4.35 11.71
C ARG A 164 -16.01 -4.72 12.44
N THR A 165 -17.12 -4.17 12.00
CA THR A 165 -18.44 -4.44 12.60
C THR A 165 -18.84 -5.92 12.44
N ALA A 166 -18.66 -6.49 11.24
CA ALA A 166 -19.00 -7.88 10.95
C ALA A 166 -18.16 -8.89 11.76
N ASN A 167 -16.97 -8.49 12.24
CA ASN A 167 -16.07 -9.35 12.99
C ASN A 167 -15.96 -8.96 14.48
N ALA A 168 -16.69 -7.94 14.91
CA ALA A 168 -16.67 -7.49 16.30
C ALA A 168 -17.17 -8.60 17.24
N GLY A 169 -16.45 -8.78 18.35
CA GLY A 169 -16.83 -9.76 19.39
C GLY A 169 -16.60 -11.24 19.03
N LYS A 170 -16.14 -11.56 17.81
CA LYS A 170 -15.79 -12.94 17.46
C LYS A 170 -14.63 -13.43 18.31
N PRO A 171 -14.63 -14.72 18.72
CA PRO A 171 -13.52 -15.32 19.47
C PRO A 171 -12.19 -15.15 18.74
N LYS A 172 -11.13 -14.78 19.46
CA LYS A 172 -9.79 -14.60 18.88
C LYS A 172 -9.28 -15.90 18.26
N VAL A 173 -8.57 -15.79 17.12
CA VAL A 173 -7.87 -16.90 16.48
C VAL A 173 -6.37 -16.59 16.49
N ARG A 174 -5.59 -17.39 17.20
CA ARG A 174 -4.13 -17.28 17.21
C ARG A 174 -3.59 -17.65 15.83
N THR A 175 -2.98 -16.68 15.17
CA THR A 175 -2.66 -16.76 13.74
C THR A 175 -1.18 -16.54 13.52
N PHE A 176 -0.56 -17.46 12.79
CA PHE A 176 0.77 -17.27 12.20
C PHE A 176 0.60 -16.80 10.76
N TYR A 177 1.21 -15.65 10.44
CA TYR A 177 1.24 -15.15 9.06
C TYR A 177 2.62 -15.35 8.47
N GLN A 178 2.74 -16.12 7.40
CA GLN A 178 4.01 -16.45 6.77
C GLN A 178 4.17 -15.71 5.44
N ILE A 179 5.18 -14.83 5.38
CA ILE A 179 5.54 -14.09 4.16
C ILE A 179 6.45 -14.94 3.27
N TRP A 180 7.45 -15.60 3.87
CA TRP A 180 8.49 -16.32 3.13
C TRP A 180 8.95 -17.56 3.89
N LYS A 181 9.51 -18.56 3.14
CA LYS A 181 9.91 -19.84 3.72
C LYS A 181 11.36 -19.85 4.23
N ALA A 182 12.30 -19.35 3.40
CA ALA A 182 13.73 -19.47 3.71
C ALA A 182 14.46 -18.16 3.33
N PRO A 183 14.82 -17.33 4.36
CA PRO A 183 14.54 -17.54 5.78
C PRO A 183 13.04 -17.48 6.08
N LEU A 184 12.61 -18.07 7.20
CA LEU A 184 11.23 -17.98 7.65
C LEU A 184 10.94 -16.54 8.10
N VAL A 185 10.09 -15.84 7.35
CA VAL A 185 9.73 -14.43 7.61
C VAL A 185 8.25 -14.33 7.92
N THR A 186 7.94 -13.57 8.97
CA THR A 186 6.57 -13.27 9.41
C THR A 186 6.33 -11.75 9.45
N VAL A 187 5.22 -11.33 10.03
CA VAL A 187 4.87 -9.92 10.29
C VAL A 187 4.92 -9.64 11.79
N GLY A 188 5.51 -8.52 12.18
CA GLY A 188 5.49 -8.03 13.55
C GLY A 188 4.28 -7.13 13.84
N GLY A 189 4.22 -6.60 15.06
CA GLY A 189 3.11 -5.76 15.53
C GLY A 189 2.85 -4.50 14.69
N PRO A 190 3.88 -3.74 14.28
CA PRO A 190 3.72 -2.51 13.51
C PRO A 190 3.30 -2.70 12.04
N GLN A 191 3.32 -3.94 11.54
CA GLN A 191 3.02 -4.21 10.13
C GLN A 191 1.51 -4.18 9.87
N ILE A 192 1.08 -3.54 8.78
CA ILE A 192 -0.34 -3.34 8.40
C ILE A 192 -1.16 -4.63 8.36
N ILE A 193 -0.53 -5.78 8.04
CA ILE A 193 -1.20 -7.09 8.04
C ILE A 193 -1.63 -7.49 9.45
N SER A 194 -0.86 -7.12 10.48
CA SER A 194 -1.27 -7.33 11.88
C SER A 194 -2.52 -6.51 12.22
N ASP A 195 -2.68 -5.33 11.60
CA ASP A 195 -3.90 -4.53 11.72
C ASP A 195 -5.08 -5.20 11.01
N ALA A 196 -4.87 -5.75 9.81
CA ALA A 196 -5.86 -6.55 9.11
C ALA A 196 -6.30 -7.79 9.89
N MET A 197 -5.35 -8.48 10.56
CA MET A 197 -5.69 -9.60 11.45
C MET A 197 -6.61 -9.15 12.59
N ARG A 198 -6.32 -8.01 13.23
CA ARG A 198 -7.16 -7.47 14.33
C ARG A 198 -8.57 -7.18 13.86
N ILE A 199 -8.77 -6.67 12.65
CA ILE A 199 -10.08 -6.43 12.04
C ILE A 199 -10.90 -7.74 11.99
N CYS A 200 -10.26 -8.85 11.65
CA CYS A 200 -10.88 -10.17 11.53
C CYS A 200 -10.99 -10.94 12.86
N GLY A 201 -10.59 -10.33 13.99
CA GLY A 201 -10.50 -11.04 15.26
C GLY A 201 -9.36 -12.05 15.31
N GLY A 202 -8.35 -11.90 14.46
CA GLY A 202 -7.09 -12.64 14.53
C GLY A 202 -6.15 -12.04 15.59
N GLU A 203 -5.32 -12.89 16.18
CA GLU A 203 -4.24 -12.54 17.08
C GLU A 203 -2.92 -12.98 16.46
N ASN A 204 -2.08 -12.03 16.07
CA ASN A 204 -0.76 -12.34 15.54
C ASN A 204 0.12 -12.89 16.66
N ILE A 205 0.56 -14.16 16.56
CA ILE A 205 1.41 -14.79 17.58
C ILE A 205 2.77 -14.10 17.74
N PHE A 206 3.21 -13.33 16.73
CA PHE A 206 4.41 -12.50 16.75
C PHE A 206 4.12 -11.00 16.82
N GLY A 207 2.91 -10.61 17.21
CA GLY A 207 2.49 -9.21 17.34
C GLY A 207 3.26 -8.39 18.39
N HIS A 208 4.02 -9.05 19.27
CA HIS A 208 4.89 -8.42 20.26
C HIS A 208 6.25 -7.96 19.67
N LEU A 209 6.62 -8.45 18.48
CA LEU A 209 7.86 -8.07 17.83
C LEU A 209 7.73 -6.68 17.20
N THR A 210 8.75 -5.84 17.39
CA THR A 210 8.77 -4.45 16.93
C THR A 210 9.25 -4.30 15.48
N GLN A 211 9.92 -5.32 14.92
CA GLN A 211 10.31 -5.33 13.51
C GLN A 211 9.06 -5.54 12.63
N MET A 212 9.03 -4.89 11.46
CA MET A 212 7.91 -5.05 10.52
C MET A 212 7.86 -6.45 9.89
N ALA A 213 9.01 -6.98 9.50
CA ALA A 213 9.15 -8.31 8.87
C ALA A 213 10.25 -9.12 9.56
N PRO A 214 10.02 -9.62 10.79
CA PRO A 214 11.04 -10.36 11.53
C PRO A 214 11.27 -11.74 10.92
N ARG A 215 12.53 -12.22 11.05
CA ARG A 215 12.88 -13.61 10.86
C ARG A 215 12.65 -14.37 12.16
N VAL A 216 12.02 -15.52 12.06
CA VAL A 216 11.72 -16.37 13.23
C VAL A 216 12.20 -17.80 13.00
N GLY A 217 12.46 -18.53 14.10
CA GLY A 217 12.72 -19.98 14.04
C GLY A 217 11.42 -20.77 13.90
N ILE A 218 11.50 -21.92 13.25
CA ILE A 218 10.35 -22.83 13.14
C ILE A 218 9.89 -23.32 14.52
N GLU A 219 10.83 -23.49 15.44
CA GLU A 219 10.59 -23.92 16.83
C GLU A 219 9.69 -22.93 17.55
N SER A 220 9.92 -21.61 17.35
CA SER A 220 9.09 -20.56 17.96
C SER A 220 7.65 -20.59 17.44
N VAL A 221 7.43 -20.98 16.19
CA VAL A 221 6.08 -21.15 15.64
C VAL A 221 5.40 -22.38 16.24
N ILE A 222 6.15 -23.49 16.37
CA ILE A 222 5.65 -24.74 16.96
C ILE A 222 5.29 -24.53 18.44
N GLU A 223 6.16 -23.86 19.19
CA GLU A 223 5.93 -23.54 20.62
C GLU A 223 4.71 -22.63 20.79
N ALA A 224 4.55 -21.64 19.90
CA ALA A 224 3.40 -20.76 19.92
C ALA A 224 2.09 -21.47 19.55
N ASP A 225 2.11 -22.63 18.90
CA ASP A 225 0.98 -23.47 18.50
C ASP A 225 -0.21 -22.65 17.95
N PRO A 226 -0.10 -21.99 16.78
CA PRO A 226 -1.19 -21.21 16.21
C PRO A 226 -2.37 -22.08 15.82
N GLU A 227 -3.58 -21.51 15.90
CA GLU A 227 -4.81 -22.15 15.42
C GLU A 227 -4.99 -22.08 13.90
N ALA A 228 -4.33 -21.11 13.27
CA ALA A 228 -4.33 -20.91 11.81
C ALA A 228 -2.95 -20.49 11.32
N ILE A 229 -2.55 -21.02 10.18
CA ILE A 229 -1.40 -20.56 9.42
C ILE A 229 -1.91 -19.96 8.12
N VAL A 230 -1.59 -18.69 7.89
CA VAL A 230 -1.93 -17.98 6.66
C VAL A 230 -0.64 -17.67 5.93
N ALA A 231 -0.49 -18.19 4.73
CA ALA A 231 0.69 -17.95 3.91
C ALA A 231 0.33 -17.07 2.71
N THR A 232 1.28 -16.26 2.34
CA THR A 232 1.25 -15.60 1.05
C THR A 232 2.24 -16.23 0.07
N GLY A 233 2.92 -16.09 -0.64
CA GLY A 233 3.84 -16.68 -1.59
C GLY A 233 4.15 -15.68 -2.68
N MET A 234 4.37 -16.16 -3.87
CA MET A 234 4.51 -15.32 -5.06
C MET A 234 3.37 -15.65 -6.04
N GLY A 235 2.56 -14.65 -6.38
CA GLY A 235 1.47 -14.78 -7.33
C GLY A 235 0.21 -15.48 -6.76
N ASP A 236 -0.66 -15.93 -7.67
CA ASP A 236 -2.01 -16.44 -7.32
C ASP A 236 -2.01 -17.87 -6.77
N ALA A 237 -0.99 -18.65 -7.08
CA ALA A 237 -0.92 -20.05 -6.67
C ALA A 237 -0.58 -20.18 -5.19
N LYS A 238 -1.26 -21.12 -4.52
CA LYS A 238 -0.88 -21.54 -3.18
C LYS A 238 0.59 -22.00 -3.21
N PRO A 239 1.45 -21.46 -2.33
CA PRO A 239 2.85 -21.88 -2.31
C PRO A 239 2.97 -23.31 -1.81
N GLU A 240 3.70 -24.16 -2.54
CA GLU A 240 3.92 -25.58 -2.19
C GLU A 240 4.47 -25.74 -0.77
N TRP A 241 5.33 -24.82 -0.34
CA TRP A 241 5.92 -24.84 1.00
C TRP A 241 4.93 -24.62 2.16
N LEU A 242 3.69 -24.24 1.89
CA LEU A 242 2.65 -24.19 2.93
C LEU A 242 2.31 -25.61 3.41
N ASP A 243 2.42 -26.59 2.51
CA ASP A 243 2.17 -27.99 2.85
C ASP A 243 3.29 -28.62 3.70
N ASP A 244 4.47 -28.02 3.76
CA ASP A 244 5.55 -28.47 4.64
C ASP A 244 5.14 -28.45 6.12
N TRP A 245 4.17 -27.62 6.51
CA TRP A 245 3.64 -27.62 7.87
C TRP A 245 2.95 -28.92 8.24
N GLN A 246 2.47 -29.71 7.30
CA GLN A 246 1.77 -30.97 7.54
C GLN A 246 2.64 -32.03 8.26
N GLN A 247 3.97 -31.89 8.24
CA GLN A 247 4.86 -32.76 9.00
C GLN A 247 4.69 -32.57 10.53
N TRP A 248 4.22 -31.40 10.98
CA TRP A 248 4.03 -31.06 12.39
C TRP A 248 2.62 -31.41 12.87
N LYS A 249 2.28 -32.69 12.84
CA LYS A 249 0.93 -33.24 13.09
C LYS A 249 0.34 -32.88 14.46
N ARG A 250 1.17 -32.44 15.44
CA ARG A 250 0.70 -32.02 16.76
C ARG A 250 0.27 -30.58 16.83
N MET A 251 0.59 -29.73 15.83
CA MET A 251 0.18 -28.33 15.79
C MET A 251 -1.32 -28.21 15.56
N THR A 252 -1.96 -27.36 16.33
CA THR A 252 -3.41 -27.11 16.26
C THR A 252 -3.86 -26.72 14.85
N ALA A 253 -3.14 -25.85 14.16
CA ALA A 253 -3.46 -25.45 12.78
C ALA A 253 -3.44 -26.65 11.82
N VAL A 254 -2.49 -27.58 11.98
CA VAL A 254 -2.36 -28.77 11.14
C VAL A 254 -3.47 -29.78 11.43
N GLN A 255 -3.72 -30.07 12.72
CA GLN A 255 -4.76 -30.99 13.14
C GLN A 255 -6.14 -30.60 12.62
N ARG A 256 -6.41 -29.28 12.59
CA ARG A 256 -7.69 -28.72 12.17
C ARG A 256 -7.73 -28.37 10.67
N GLY A 257 -6.65 -28.60 9.93
CA GLY A 257 -6.55 -28.27 8.50
C GLY A 257 -6.63 -26.76 8.22
N ASN A 258 -6.20 -25.93 9.16
CA ASN A 258 -6.24 -24.46 9.07
C ASN A 258 -4.97 -23.88 8.42
N LEU A 259 -4.61 -24.41 7.26
CA LEU A 259 -3.52 -23.93 6.42
C LEU A 259 -4.11 -23.18 5.24
N PHE A 260 -4.00 -21.86 5.23
CA PHE A 260 -4.67 -20.98 4.27
C PHE A 260 -3.68 -20.21 3.43
N HIS A 261 -4.10 -19.85 2.22
CA HIS A 261 -3.35 -18.99 1.32
C HIS A 261 -4.15 -17.75 0.96
N ILE A 262 -3.47 -16.61 0.89
CA ILE A 262 -4.01 -15.36 0.36
C ILE A 262 -3.02 -14.83 -0.68
N ASN A 263 -3.53 -14.40 -1.83
CA ASN A 263 -2.72 -13.79 -2.88
C ASN A 263 -1.97 -12.56 -2.32
N PRO A 264 -0.63 -12.47 -2.49
CA PRO A 264 0.17 -11.36 -1.99
C PRO A 264 -0.22 -10.00 -2.57
N ASP A 265 -0.74 -9.95 -3.81
CA ASP A 265 -1.10 -8.71 -4.48
C ASP A 265 -2.24 -7.95 -3.79
N ILE A 266 -3.12 -8.68 -3.08
CA ILE A 266 -4.23 -8.08 -2.34
C ILE A 266 -4.00 -8.04 -0.83
N MET A 267 -2.86 -8.55 -0.33
CA MET A 267 -2.58 -8.56 1.11
C MET A 267 -1.25 -7.91 1.49
N GLN A 268 -0.22 -8.00 0.62
CA GLN A 268 1.10 -7.41 0.89
C GLN A 268 1.31 -6.06 0.21
N ARG A 269 0.47 -5.71 -0.78
CA ARG A 269 0.46 -4.37 -1.38
C ARG A 269 -0.39 -3.44 -0.53
N HIS A 270 0.21 -2.39 -0.02
CA HIS A 270 -0.45 -1.39 0.84
C HIS A 270 -1.30 -0.44 -0.02
N THR A 271 -2.41 -0.95 -0.56
CA THR A 271 -3.32 -0.27 -1.49
C THR A 271 -4.77 -0.45 -1.05
N PRO A 272 -5.76 0.25 -1.62
CA PRO A 272 -7.17 0.02 -1.29
C PRO A 272 -7.63 -1.44 -1.44
N ARG A 273 -6.98 -2.25 -2.30
CA ARG A 273 -7.28 -3.69 -2.45
C ARG A 273 -6.90 -4.55 -1.24
N ILE A 274 -6.15 -4.01 -0.28
CA ILE A 274 -5.85 -4.75 0.96
C ILE A 274 -7.13 -5.17 1.70
N LEU A 275 -8.25 -4.47 1.49
CA LEU A 275 -9.54 -4.86 2.05
C LEU A 275 -10.11 -6.14 1.40
N ASP A 276 -9.73 -6.47 0.16
CA ASP A 276 -10.09 -7.76 -0.47
C ASP A 276 -9.33 -8.90 0.21
N GLY A 277 -8.03 -8.69 0.45
CA GLY A 277 -7.21 -9.62 1.22
C GLY A 277 -7.69 -9.77 2.67
N THR A 278 -8.06 -8.66 3.30
CA THR A 278 -8.60 -8.65 4.67
C THR A 278 -9.92 -9.43 4.75
N ALA A 279 -10.83 -9.25 3.79
CA ALA A 279 -12.08 -10.02 3.75
C ALA A 279 -11.82 -11.52 3.65
N LYS A 280 -10.91 -11.95 2.75
CA LYS A 280 -10.49 -13.37 2.65
C LYS A 280 -9.85 -13.87 3.94
N LEU A 281 -9.05 -13.05 4.62
CA LEU A 281 -8.50 -13.39 5.92
C LEU A 281 -9.61 -13.62 6.95
N CYS A 282 -10.61 -12.74 7.00
CA CYS A 282 -11.75 -12.90 7.89
C CYS A 282 -12.49 -14.22 7.63
N ASP A 283 -12.74 -14.57 6.37
CA ASP A 283 -13.37 -15.84 5.98
C ASP A 283 -12.55 -17.05 6.44
N HIS A 284 -11.22 -17.02 6.26
CA HIS A 284 -10.33 -18.08 6.73
C HIS A 284 -10.35 -18.23 8.25
N LEU A 285 -10.37 -17.11 8.99
CA LEU A 285 -10.46 -17.16 10.45
C LEU A 285 -11.84 -17.63 10.93
N ASP A 286 -12.92 -17.37 10.19
CA ASP A 286 -14.24 -17.94 10.48
C ASP A 286 -14.26 -19.45 10.26
N VAL A 287 -13.63 -19.96 9.19
CA VAL A 287 -13.41 -21.39 9.00
C VAL A 287 -12.60 -21.99 10.17
N ALA A 288 -11.53 -21.31 10.60
CA ALA A 288 -10.73 -21.80 11.74
C ALA A 288 -11.55 -21.88 13.04
N ARG A 289 -12.43 -20.89 13.30
CA ARG A 289 -13.37 -20.91 14.44
C ARG A 289 -14.35 -22.09 14.37
N SER A 290 -14.91 -22.35 13.18
CA SER A 290 -15.89 -23.43 12.97
C SER A 290 -15.30 -24.82 13.21
N ARG A 291 -13.99 -24.97 13.10
CA ARG A 291 -13.24 -26.23 13.30
C ARG A 291 -12.73 -26.43 14.74
N ARG A 292 -13.10 -25.55 15.66
CA ARG A 292 -12.80 -25.74 17.09
C ARG A 292 -13.64 -26.91 17.64
N PRO A 293 -13.09 -27.69 18.57
CA PRO A 293 -13.90 -28.66 19.31
C PRO A 293 -15.09 -27.96 19.97
N LYS A 294 -16.23 -28.64 19.97
CA LYS A 294 -17.44 -28.20 20.68
C LYS A 294 -17.27 -28.37 22.17
#